data_54a9d1bf64c96914fbf53d8d6a27c8cb
#
_entry.id   54a9d1bf64c96914fbf53d8d6a27c8cb
#
_cell.length_a   1.000
_cell.length_b   1.000
_cell.length_c   1.000
_cell.angle_alpha   90.00
_cell.angle_beta   90.00
_cell.angle_gamma   90.00
#
_symmetry.space_group_name_H-M   'P 1'
#
loop_
_entity.id
_entity.type
_entity.pdbx_description
1 polymer ?
#
loop_
_entity_poly.entity_id
_entity_poly.type
_entity_poly.pdbx_seq_one_letter_code
_entity_poly.pdbx_strand_id
1 'polypeptide(L)'
;MAYQAEYIWIDGTEPTHKLRSKTRVVPDGKKPPVWGFDGSSTNQATGHFSDCVLEPVFTCPDPLRGPNDVLVMCEVLNADLTPHPTNTRAAAVAVAKQYASFEPMFGIEQEYTFFQDGRPYGWPEVGFPAPQGPYYCGVGGTKMPGREIVEAHTLACLRAGLAVEGTNAEVMMGQWEFQVGVLSTVAVGDQLWTARWLLERIAEDFGVDVSFDAKPIKGDWNGAGAHTNFSTKQMRAAGGWDAIIAGCEALGTRVLEHIENYGDGIKDRLTGAHETAPWSKFSYGVSDRGSSVRIPGGVARDKRGYLEDRRPNANVDPYVVARLMVETICGAAASTKPAAKPTAKRAPATKAVAKKATARKAPARR
;
A
#
# COMPACT_ATOMS: atom_id res chain seq x y z
N MET A 1 -11.72 -34.27 -5.10
CA MET A 1 -10.45 -33.68 -5.58
C MET A 1 -10.00 -32.63 -4.54
N ALA A 2 -8.85 -32.00 -4.72
CA ALA A 2 -8.31 -31.02 -3.81
C ALA A 2 -7.53 -29.97 -4.62
N TYR A 3 -7.25 -28.81 -4.04
CA TYR A 3 -6.47 -27.73 -4.63
C TYR A 3 -5.36 -27.27 -3.68
N GLN A 4 -4.35 -26.59 -4.21
CA GLN A 4 -3.26 -26.01 -3.43
C GLN A 4 -3.61 -24.57 -3.05
N ALA A 5 -3.40 -24.21 -1.79
CA ALA A 5 -3.50 -22.86 -1.28
C ALA A 5 -2.13 -22.44 -0.74
N GLU A 6 -1.50 -21.46 -1.39
CA GLU A 6 -0.21 -20.90 -0.99
C GLU A 6 -0.45 -19.77 0.01
N TYR A 7 -0.18 -20.02 1.28
CA TYR A 7 -0.30 -19.05 2.36
C TYR A 7 0.94 -18.16 2.39
N ILE A 8 0.74 -16.88 2.22
CA ILE A 8 1.78 -15.85 2.15
C ILE A 8 1.62 -14.93 3.36
N TRP A 9 2.71 -14.65 4.08
CA TRP A 9 2.70 -13.71 5.21
C TRP A 9 3.99 -12.93 5.32
N ILE A 10 3.97 -11.88 6.15
CA ILE A 10 5.09 -11.01 6.45
C ILE A 10 5.71 -11.47 7.75
N ASP A 11 7.03 -11.69 7.78
CA ASP A 11 7.75 -12.14 8.96
C ASP A 11 8.14 -11.00 9.93
N GLY A 12 8.87 -11.32 10.99
CA GLY A 12 9.36 -10.37 11.99
C GLY A 12 10.82 -9.94 11.77
N THR A 13 11.37 -10.11 10.57
CA THR A 13 12.76 -9.70 10.29
C THR A 13 12.88 -8.17 10.33
N GLU A 14 13.91 -7.68 11.04
CA GLU A 14 14.24 -6.26 11.14
C GLU A 14 15.56 -5.96 10.40
N PRO A 15 15.76 -4.76 9.84
CA PRO A 15 14.87 -3.61 9.82
C PRO A 15 13.80 -3.68 8.72
N THR A 16 13.86 -4.68 7.84
CA THR A 16 12.92 -4.87 6.72
C THR A 16 12.30 -6.25 6.78
N HIS A 17 11.00 -6.30 6.95
CA HIS A 17 10.22 -7.54 6.95
C HIS A 17 10.37 -8.30 5.64
N LYS A 18 10.34 -9.63 5.70
CA LYS A 18 10.47 -10.53 4.55
C LYS A 18 9.17 -11.31 4.33
N LEU A 19 8.93 -11.66 3.08
CA LEU A 19 7.85 -12.56 2.73
C LEU A 19 8.20 -14.00 3.10
N ARG A 20 7.20 -14.71 3.60
CA ARG A 20 7.24 -16.16 3.83
C ARG A 20 6.03 -16.78 3.17
N SER A 21 6.18 -18.04 2.76
CA SER A 21 5.03 -18.79 2.28
C SER A 21 5.13 -20.29 2.57
N LYS A 22 3.96 -20.94 2.56
CA LYS A 22 3.84 -22.40 2.64
C LYS A 22 2.53 -22.86 2.00
N THR A 23 2.56 -24.04 1.38
CA THR A 23 1.43 -24.61 0.66
C THR A 23 0.59 -25.53 1.55
N ARG A 24 -0.72 -25.38 1.50
CA ARG A 24 -1.69 -26.32 2.08
C ARG A 24 -2.54 -26.95 0.99
N VAL A 25 -2.75 -28.26 1.09
CA VAL A 25 -3.74 -28.97 0.26
C VAL A 25 -5.11 -28.86 0.93
N VAL A 26 -6.07 -28.28 0.22
CA VAL A 26 -7.41 -27.99 0.72
C VAL A 26 -8.43 -28.82 -0.10
N PRO A 27 -9.38 -29.54 0.53
CA PRO A 27 -10.44 -30.23 -0.21
C PRO A 27 -11.30 -29.29 -1.05
N ASP A 28 -11.70 -29.71 -2.24
CA ASP A 28 -12.57 -28.94 -3.13
C ASP A 28 -13.83 -28.44 -2.41
N GLY A 29 -14.21 -27.21 -2.71
CA GLY A 29 -15.39 -26.56 -2.12
C GLY A 29 -15.19 -26.06 -0.69
N LYS A 30 -14.00 -26.24 -0.09
CA LYS A 30 -13.63 -25.61 1.19
C LYS A 30 -12.80 -24.36 0.93
N LYS A 31 -12.98 -23.35 1.77
CA LYS A 31 -12.13 -22.15 1.79
C LYS A 31 -10.80 -22.47 2.49
N PRO A 32 -9.70 -21.76 2.18
CA PRO A 32 -8.48 -21.86 2.94
C PRO A 32 -8.75 -21.56 4.43
N PRO A 33 -8.51 -22.53 5.34
CA PRO A 33 -8.77 -22.32 6.77
C PRO A 33 -7.61 -21.60 7.45
N VAL A 34 -7.85 -21.09 8.65
CA VAL A 34 -6.79 -20.66 9.58
C VAL A 34 -5.74 -21.76 9.74
N TRP A 35 -4.46 -21.37 9.81
CA TRP A 35 -3.37 -22.32 9.89
C TRP A 35 -2.24 -21.86 10.83
N GLY A 36 -1.76 -22.73 11.70
CA GLY A 36 -0.62 -22.46 12.60
C GLY A 36 0.73 -22.57 11.91
N PHE A 37 1.73 -21.87 12.42
CA PHE A 37 3.12 -21.99 12.00
C PHE A 37 4.09 -21.72 13.14
N ASP A 38 5.37 -22.10 12.97
CA ASP A 38 6.45 -21.83 13.93
C ASP A 38 6.98 -20.40 13.77
N GLY A 39 6.51 -19.52 14.63
CA GLY A 39 6.94 -18.12 14.67
C GLY A 39 8.40 -17.94 15.09
N SER A 40 9.02 -18.93 15.76
CA SER A 40 10.44 -18.83 16.15
C SER A 40 11.38 -18.86 14.95
N SER A 41 10.97 -19.53 13.86
CA SER A 41 11.74 -19.58 12.60
C SER A 41 11.54 -18.36 11.71
N THR A 42 10.66 -17.43 12.11
CA THR A 42 10.31 -16.23 11.32
C THR A 42 10.49 -14.93 12.11
N ASN A 43 11.24 -14.95 13.20
CA ASN A 43 11.48 -13.82 14.12
C ASN A 43 10.18 -13.24 14.74
N GLN A 44 9.13 -14.08 14.93
CA GLN A 44 7.83 -13.66 15.45
C GLN A 44 7.48 -14.28 16.80
N ALA A 45 8.29 -15.23 17.30
CA ALA A 45 8.07 -15.87 18.58
C ALA A 45 9.38 -16.37 19.19
N THR A 46 9.32 -16.80 20.45
CA THR A 46 10.43 -17.52 21.10
C THR A 46 10.26 -19.02 20.90
N GLY A 47 11.35 -19.80 20.99
CA GLY A 47 11.28 -21.27 20.86
C GLY A 47 10.44 -21.97 21.94
N HIS A 48 10.15 -21.32 23.07
CA HIS A 48 9.31 -21.88 24.14
C HIS A 48 7.81 -21.62 23.93
N PHE A 49 7.45 -20.61 23.16
CA PHE A 49 6.07 -20.22 22.81
C PHE A 49 6.03 -19.84 21.34
N SER A 50 6.24 -20.85 20.47
CA SER A 50 6.52 -20.63 19.06
C SER A 50 5.28 -20.54 18.17
N ASP A 51 4.10 -20.93 18.65
CA ASP A 51 2.91 -21.01 17.84
C ASP A 51 2.38 -19.63 17.47
N CYS A 52 2.37 -19.34 16.18
CA CYS A 52 1.66 -18.22 15.56
C CYS A 52 0.59 -18.72 14.60
N VAL A 53 -0.34 -17.86 14.27
CA VAL A 53 -1.52 -18.18 13.47
C VAL A 53 -1.57 -17.32 12.21
N LEU A 54 -1.85 -17.95 11.06
CA LEU A 54 -2.14 -17.31 9.78
C LEU A 54 -3.65 -17.22 9.59
N GLU A 55 -4.19 -16.00 9.56
CA GLU A 55 -5.58 -15.71 9.25
C GLU A 55 -5.68 -15.25 7.78
N PRO A 56 -6.36 -16.02 6.89
CA PRO A 56 -6.58 -15.61 5.50
C PRO A 56 -7.34 -14.29 5.40
N VAL A 57 -6.80 -13.30 4.69
CA VAL A 57 -7.39 -11.96 4.56
C VAL A 57 -7.64 -11.53 3.11
N PHE A 58 -6.87 -12.05 2.16
CA PHE A 58 -7.06 -11.83 0.74
C PHE A 58 -6.74 -13.12 -0.01
N THR A 59 -7.52 -13.46 -1.04
CA THR A 59 -7.33 -14.67 -1.85
C THR A 59 -7.54 -14.34 -3.32
N CYS A 60 -6.63 -14.83 -4.16
CA CYS A 60 -6.72 -14.69 -5.61
C CYS A 60 -6.28 -15.99 -6.30
N PRO A 61 -6.56 -16.17 -7.62
CA PRO A 61 -6.02 -17.29 -8.39
C PRO A 61 -4.50 -17.37 -8.31
N ASP A 62 -3.96 -18.59 -8.22
CA ASP A 62 -2.51 -18.81 -8.36
C ASP A 62 -2.15 -18.96 -9.85
N PRO A 63 -1.46 -17.98 -10.45
CA PRO A 63 -1.12 -18.02 -11.88
C PRO A 63 0.02 -18.97 -12.25
N LEU A 64 0.72 -19.50 -11.24
CA LEU A 64 1.92 -20.34 -11.42
C LEU A 64 1.61 -21.84 -11.36
N ARG A 65 0.41 -22.20 -10.89
CA ARG A 65 -0.01 -23.60 -10.67
C ARG A 65 -1.28 -23.94 -11.45
N GLY A 66 -2.08 -24.85 -10.90
CA GLY A 66 -3.29 -25.32 -11.55
C GLY A 66 -4.45 -24.31 -11.51
N PRO A 67 -5.49 -24.50 -12.33
CA PRO A 67 -6.56 -23.53 -12.50
C PRO A 67 -7.45 -23.32 -11.26
N ASN A 68 -7.37 -24.23 -10.28
CA ASN A 68 -8.12 -24.13 -9.03
C ASN A 68 -7.25 -23.72 -7.84
N ASP A 69 -5.93 -23.62 -8.03
CA ASP A 69 -5.00 -23.25 -6.98
C ASP A 69 -5.10 -21.75 -6.67
N VAL A 70 -4.80 -21.37 -5.42
CA VAL A 70 -4.98 -19.99 -4.96
C VAL A 70 -3.77 -19.51 -4.16
N LEU A 71 -3.50 -18.20 -4.29
CA LEU A 71 -2.64 -17.44 -3.38
C LEU A 71 -3.52 -16.90 -2.24
N VAL A 72 -3.02 -16.97 -1.02
CA VAL A 72 -3.75 -16.58 0.20
C VAL A 72 -2.85 -15.67 1.02
N MET A 73 -3.05 -14.36 0.91
CA MET A 73 -2.40 -13.41 1.80
C MET A 73 -3.00 -13.52 3.20
N CYS A 74 -2.12 -13.60 4.21
CA CYS A 74 -2.50 -13.80 5.59
C CYS A 74 -1.99 -12.67 6.48
N GLU A 75 -2.77 -12.32 7.50
CA GLU A 75 -2.27 -11.58 8.64
C GLU A 75 -1.80 -12.57 9.74
N VAL A 76 -0.84 -12.12 10.56
CA VAL A 76 -0.30 -12.94 11.64
C VAL A 76 -0.98 -12.59 12.96
N LEU A 77 -1.43 -13.62 13.66
CA LEU A 77 -2.02 -13.52 15.00
C LEU A 77 -1.16 -14.30 16.01
N ASN A 78 -1.25 -13.90 17.25
CA ASN A 78 -0.77 -14.67 18.40
C ASN A 78 -1.59 -15.95 18.58
N ALA A 79 -1.13 -16.88 19.39
CA ALA A 79 -1.86 -18.12 19.70
C ALA A 79 -3.25 -17.89 20.31
N ASP A 80 -3.47 -16.75 20.97
CA ASP A 80 -4.76 -16.32 21.55
C ASP A 80 -5.65 -15.57 20.53
N LEU A 81 -5.25 -15.53 19.25
CA LEU A 81 -5.92 -14.87 18.14
C LEU A 81 -5.96 -13.34 18.21
N THR A 82 -5.16 -12.72 19.08
CA THR A 82 -4.93 -11.27 19.03
C THR A 82 -3.94 -10.94 17.91
N PRO A 83 -4.02 -9.74 17.30
CA PRO A 83 -3.03 -9.33 16.30
C PRO A 83 -1.59 -9.42 16.83
N HIS A 84 -0.71 -10.08 16.08
CA HIS A 84 0.71 -10.14 16.43
C HIS A 84 1.35 -8.74 16.32
N PRO A 85 2.38 -8.38 17.13
CA PRO A 85 3.06 -7.08 17.02
C PRO A 85 3.58 -6.73 15.61
N THR A 86 3.97 -7.72 14.80
CA THR A 86 4.39 -7.53 13.40
C THR A 86 3.22 -7.40 12.41
N ASN A 87 1.97 -7.49 12.87
CA ASN A 87 0.77 -7.38 12.03
C ASN A 87 0.41 -5.91 11.77
N THR A 88 1.12 -5.28 10.85
CA THR A 88 0.88 -3.89 10.43
C THR A 88 -0.47 -3.70 9.73
N ARG A 89 -1.00 -4.77 9.11
CA ARG A 89 -2.31 -4.76 8.45
C ARG A 89 -3.45 -4.45 9.42
N ALA A 90 -3.43 -5.00 10.63
CA ALA A 90 -4.47 -4.77 11.63
C ALA A 90 -4.63 -3.27 11.96
N ALA A 91 -3.51 -2.54 12.11
CA ALA A 91 -3.52 -1.10 12.31
C ALA A 91 -4.07 -0.35 11.07
N ALA A 92 -3.71 -0.77 9.86
CA ALA A 92 -4.24 -0.19 8.63
C ALA A 92 -5.77 -0.40 8.50
N VAL A 93 -6.29 -1.56 8.90
CA VAL A 93 -7.74 -1.85 8.94
C VAL A 93 -8.47 -0.93 9.91
N ALA A 94 -7.91 -0.68 11.09
CA ALA A 94 -8.51 0.22 12.07
C ALA A 94 -8.62 1.65 11.53
N VAL A 95 -7.54 2.16 10.91
CA VAL A 95 -7.50 3.50 10.32
C VAL A 95 -8.42 3.61 9.09
N ALA A 96 -8.45 2.59 8.23
CA ALA A 96 -9.36 2.54 7.08
C ALA A 96 -10.83 2.65 7.52
N LYS A 97 -11.21 1.99 8.61
CA LYS A 97 -12.55 2.11 9.23
C LYS A 97 -12.81 3.53 9.75
N GLN A 98 -11.86 4.10 10.49
CA GLN A 98 -12.00 5.42 11.12
C GLN A 98 -12.23 6.52 10.07
N TYR A 99 -11.51 6.45 8.95
CA TYR A 99 -11.54 7.48 7.90
C TYR A 99 -12.28 7.04 6.63
N ALA A 100 -13.14 6.02 6.71
CA ALA A 100 -13.86 5.48 5.56
C ALA A 100 -14.67 6.52 4.77
N SER A 101 -15.21 7.56 5.45
CA SER A 101 -15.98 8.65 4.81
C SER A 101 -15.17 9.52 3.86
N PHE A 102 -13.83 9.50 3.95
CA PHE A 102 -12.95 10.20 3.02
C PHE A 102 -12.70 9.42 1.73
N GLU A 103 -13.08 8.15 1.66
CA GLU A 103 -12.83 7.24 0.54
C GLU A 103 -11.38 7.33 0.04
N PRO A 104 -10.37 7.07 0.92
CA PRO A 104 -8.97 7.14 0.52
C PRO A 104 -8.64 6.08 -0.51
N MET A 105 -7.90 6.46 -1.56
CA MET A 105 -7.45 5.60 -2.65
C MET A 105 -5.95 5.78 -2.88
N PHE A 106 -5.29 4.70 -3.26
CA PHE A 106 -3.85 4.58 -3.41
C PHE A 106 -3.46 3.94 -4.74
N GLY A 107 -2.35 4.42 -5.30
CA GLY A 107 -1.56 3.72 -6.29
C GLY A 107 -0.09 3.76 -5.85
N ILE A 108 0.64 2.65 -5.95
CA ILE A 108 2.04 2.57 -5.55
C ILE A 108 2.90 2.15 -6.74
N GLU A 109 3.95 2.93 -6.99
CA GLU A 109 4.97 2.73 -8.03
C GLU A 109 6.15 2.00 -7.37
N GLN A 110 6.18 0.68 -7.48
CA GLN A 110 7.16 -0.18 -6.83
C GLN A 110 8.39 -0.35 -7.69
N GLU A 111 9.48 0.32 -7.33
CA GLU A 111 10.80 0.09 -7.92
C GLU A 111 11.49 -1.11 -7.27
N TYR A 112 12.36 -1.78 -8.01
CA TYR A 112 13.18 -2.91 -7.55
C TYR A 112 14.38 -3.10 -8.47
N THR A 113 15.39 -3.83 -8.00
CA THR A 113 16.59 -4.14 -8.80
C THR A 113 16.79 -5.64 -8.84
N PHE A 114 16.99 -6.19 -10.02
CA PHE A 114 17.40 -7.58 -10.19
C PHE A 114 18.89 -7.73 -9.91
N PHE A 115 19.23 -8.83 -9.24
CA PHE A 115 20.59 -9.24 -8.93
C PHE A 115 20.86 -10.66 -9.42
N GLN A 116 22.06 -10.89 -9.91
CA GLN A 116 22.59 -12.20 -10.19
C GLN A 116 24.05 -12.22 -9.73
N ASP A 117 24.45 -13.29 -9.02
CA ASP A 117 25.80 -13.46 -8.47
C ASP A 117 26.31 -12.24 -7.66
N GLY A 118 25.40 -11.60 -6.89
CA GLY A 118 25.69 -10.46 -6.04
C GLY A 118 25.91 -9.14 -6.78
N ARG A 119 25.54 -9.04 -8.06
CA ARG A 119 25.61 -7.83 -8.90
C ARG A 119 24.26 -7.51 -9.53
N PRO A 120 23.97 -6.25 -9.85
CA PRO A 120 22.78 -5.95 -10.61
C PRO A 120 22.77 -6.69 -11.95
N TYR A 121 21.62 -7.26 -12.27
CA TYR A 121 21.46 -8.11 -13.44
C TYR A 121 21.79 -7.36 -14.75
N GLY A 122 22.63 -7.99 -15.59
CA GLY A 122 23.11 -7.40 -16.84
C GLY A 122 24.30 -6.45 -16.71
N TRP A 123 24.78 -6.17 -15.50
CA TRP A 123 26.03 -5.41 -15.33
C TRP A 123 27.23 -6.26 -15.79
N PRO A 124 28.31 -5.61 -16.30
CA PRO A 124 29.52 -6.32 -16.70
C PRO A 124 30.15 -7.03 -15.49
N GLU A 125 30.82 -8.15 -15.72
CA GLU A 125 31.52 -8.89 -14.66
C GLU A 125 32.57 -8.05 -13.94
N VAL A 126 33.24 -7.13 -14.68
CA VAL A 126 34.23 -6.21 -14.16
C VAL A 126 33.87 -4.77 -14.53
N GLY A 127 33.94 -3.88 -13.55
CA GLY A 127 33.62 -2.45 -13.73
C GLY A 127 32.12 -2.17 -13.61
N PHE A 128 31.70 -1.12 -14.30
CA PHE A 128 30.34 -0.56 -14.25
C PHE A 128 29.77 -0.46 -15.67
N PRO A 129 28.44 -0.47 -15.83
CA PRO A 129 27.81 -0.15 -17.10
C PRO A 129 28.01 1.34 -17.45
N ALA A 130 27.54 1.76 -18.61
CA ALA A 130 27.47 3.17 -18.98
C ALA A 130 26.66 3.97 -17.92
N PRO A 131 26.94 5.29 -17.78
CA PRO A 131 26.20 6.14 -16.85
C PRO A 131 24.69 5.99 -17.01
N GLN A 132 23.96 6.03 -15.89
CA GLN A 132 22.53 5.90 -15.85
C GLN A 132 21.80 7.03 -16.60
N GLY A 133 20.53 6.78 -16.94
CA GLY A 133 19.69 7.68 -17.74
C GLY A 133 19.21 7.02 -19.03
N PRO A 134 20.08 6.52 -19.94
CA PRO A 134 19.65 5.90 -21.21
C PRO A 134 18.84 4.61 -21.04
N TYR A 135 18.77 4.07 -19.84
CA TYR A 135 18.05 2.83 -19.52
C TYR A 135 16.56 3.08 -19.25
N TYR A 136 16.17 4.28 -18.83
CA TYR A 136 14.78 4.62 -18.54
C TYR A 136 13.88 4.38 -19.75
N CYS A 137 12.90 3.50 -19.57
CA CYS A 137 12.02 3.03 -20.65
C CYS A 137 12.77 2.52 -21.89
N GLY A 138 14.00 2.03 -21.71
CA GLY A 138 14.90 1.64 -22.79
C GLY A 138 14.39 0.41 -23.55
N VAL A 139 14.86 0.28 -24.80
CA VAL A 139 14.59 -0.86 -25.69
C VAL A 139 15.90 -1.44 -26.19
N GLY A 140 15.96 -2.76 -26.25
CA GLY A 140 17.12 -3.51 -26.74
C GLY A 140 17.80 -4.33 -25.64
N GLY A 141 18.20 -5.57 -25.97
CA GLY A 141 18.68 -6.58 -25.01
C GLY A 141 19.95 -6.17 -24.25
N THR A 142 20.80 -5.31 -24.84
CA THR A 142 22.02 -4.81 -24.18
C THR A 142 21.76 -3.67 -23.20
N LYS A 143 20.54 -3.10 -23.22
CA LYS A 143 20.16 -1.97 -22.37
C LYS A 143 19.23 -2.38 -21.23
N MET A 144 18.37 -3.37 -21.53
CA MET A 144 17.25 -3.73 -20.65
C MET A 144 17.25 -5.23 -20.32
N PRO A 145 18.18 -5.68 -19.47
CA PRO A 145 18.17 -7.05 -18.98
C PRO A 145 16.96 -7.30 -18.09
N GLY A 146 16.42 -8.53 -18.10
CA GLY A 146 15.33 -8.96 -17.23
C GLY A 146 13.91 -8.66 -17.74
N ARG A 147 13.76 -8.21 -18.99
CA ARG A 147 12.43 -7.96 -19.58
C ARG A 147 11.53 -9.19 -19.57
N GLU A 148 12.07 -10.35 -19.85
CA GLU A 148 11.36 -11.62 -19.80
C GLU A 148 10.80 -11.94 -18.41
N ILE A 149 11.51 -11.59 -17.34
CA ILE A 149 11.05 -11.73 -15.95
C ILE A 149 9.91 -10.76 -15.68
N VAL A 150 10.08 -9.49 -16.09
CA VAL A 150 9.06 -8.42 -15.92
C VAL A 150 7.77 -8.76 -16.66
N GLU A 151 7.86 -9.26 -17.89
CA GLU A 151 6.69 -9.65 -18.67
C GLU A 151 6.00 -10.88 -18.08
N ALA A 152 6.76 -11.87 -17.60
CA ALA A 152 6.22 -13.03 -16.89
C ALA A 152 5.50 -12.60 -15.59
N HIS A 153 6.09 -11.70 -14.80
CA HIS A 153 5.49 -11.14 -13.60
C HIS A 153 4.21 -10.37 -13.90
N THR A 154 4.24 -9.48 -14.89
CA THR A 154 3.07 -8.70 -15.29
C THR A 154 1.91 -9.60 -15.70
N LEU A 155 2.19 -10.61 -16.52
CA LEU A 155 1.19 -11.58 -16.95
C LEU A 155 0.63 -12.39 -15.77
N ALA A 156 1.49 -12.80 -14.83
CA ALA A 156 1.07 -13.51 -13.62
C ALA A 156 0.16 -12.62 -12.75
N CYS A 157 0.52 -11.37 -12.51
CA CYS A 157 -0.33 -10.42 -11.78
C CYS A 157 -1.71 -10.25 -12.43
N LEU A 158 -1.76 -10.09 -13.75
CA LEU A 158 -3.02 -9.99 -14.50
C LEU A 158 -3.88 -11.26 -14.38
N ARG A 159 -3.27 -12.45 -14.46
CA ARG A 159 -3.95 -13.74 -14.28
C ARG A 159 -4.45 -13.94 -12.85
N ALA A 160 -3.72 -13.44 -11.86
CA ALA A 160 -4.14 -13.42 -10.46
C ALA A 160 -5.26 -12.40 -10.18
N GLY A 161 -5.60 -11.53 -11.14
CA GLY A 161 -6.59 -10.47 -10.98
C GLY A 161 -6.13 -9.32 -10.09
N LEU A 162 -4.81 -9.11 -9.96
CA LEU A 162 -4.25 -7.97 -9.26
C LEU A 162 -4.38 -6.70 -10.11
N ALA A 163 -4.62 -5.57 -9.46
CA ALA A 163 -4.75 -4.26 -10.10
C ALA A 163 -3.36 -3.70 -10.45
N VAL A 164 -2.69 -4.31 -11.43
CA VAL A 164 -1.44 -3.80 -11.99
C VAL A 164 -1.75 -2.83 -13.12
N GLU A 165 -1.24 -1.60 -13.00
CA GLU A 165 -1.49 -0.50 -13.94
C GLU A 165 -0.41 -0.39 -15.03
N GLY A 166 0.82 -0.77 -14.72
CA GLY A 166 1.92 -0.67 -15.67
C GLY A 166 3.24 -1.19 -15.15
N THR A 167 4.24 -1.18 -16.04
CA THR A 167 5.63 -1.51 -15.73
C THR A 167 6.56 -0.75 -16.66
N ASN A 168 7.73 -0.37 -16.18
CA ASN A 168 8.78 0.28 -16.96
C ASN A 168 10.16 -0.05 -16.42
N ALA A 169 11.14 0.11 -17.28
CA ALA A 169 12.54 0.09 -16.89
C ALA A 169 12.95 1.43 -16.30
N GLU A 170 13.81 1.39 -15.29
CA GLU A 170 14.30 2.54 -14.57
C GLU A 170 15.65 3.05 -15.10
N VAL A 171 16.14 4.16 -14.54
CA VAL A 171 17.33 4.88 -15.04
C VAL A 171 18.64 4.09 -14.85
N MET A 172 18.67 3.13 -13.93
CA MET A 172 19.82 2.25 -13.68
C MET A 172 19.62 0.90 -14.39
N MET A 173 20.65 0.37 -15.05
CA MET A 173 20.59 -0.95 -15.69
C MET A 173 20.27 -2.04 -14.64
N GLY A 174 19.27 -2.87 -14.92
CA GLY A 174 18.79 -3.93 -14.01
C GLY A 174 17.70 -3.46 -13.03
N GLN A 175 17.38 -2.17 -13.02
CA GLN A 175 16.31 -1.60 -12.22
C GLN A 175 15.02 -1.47 -13.02
N TRP A 176 13.90 -1.86 -12.40
CA TRP A 176 12.58 -1.88 -12.98
C TRP A 176 11.53 -1.37 -11.98
N GLU A 177 10.35 -1.06 -12.50
CA GLU A 177 9.20 -0.62 -11.73
C GLU A 177 7.94 -1.37 -12.19
N PHE A 178 7.05 -1.70 -11.26
CA PHE A 178 5.66 -2.02 -11.54
C PHE A 178 4.72 -1.17 -10.68
N GLN A 179 3.50 -0.95 -11.13
CA GLN A 179 2.53 -0.08 -10.47
C GLN A 179 1.29 -0.87 -10.07
N VAL A 180 0.87 -0.72 -8.80
CA VAL A 180 -0.34 -1.36 -8.24
C VAL A 180 -1.31 -0.29 -7.79
N GLY A 181 -2.54 -0.36 -8.23
CA GLY A 181 -3.65 0.56 -7.87
C GLY A 181 -4.64 0.69 -9.03
N VAL A 182 -5.66 1.49 -8.89
CA VAL A 182 -6.08 2.34 -7.77
C VAL A 182 -6.90 1.52 -6.78
N LEU A 183 -6.48 1.46 -5.53
CA LEU A 183 -7.04 0.58 -4.52
C LEU A 183 -7.30 1.31 -3.19
N SER A 184 -8.13 0.72 -2.32
CA SER A 184 -8.37 1.25 -0.97
C SER A 184 -7.17 1.01 -0.04
N THR A 185 -7.19 1.66 1.13
CA THR A 185 -6.10 1.66 2.13
C THR A 185 -5.53 0.28 2.47
N VAL A 186 -6.40 -0.73 2.62
CA VAL A 186 -5.95 -2.09 2.97
C VAL A 186 -5.65 -2.90 1.72
N ALA A 187 -6.50 -2.80 0.71
CA ALA A 187 -6.36 -3.58 -0.52
C ALA A 187 -5.06 -3.29 -1.28
N VAL A 188 -4.53 -2.05 -1.21
CA VAL A 188 -3.25 -1.72 -1.84
C VAL A 188 -2.10 -2.50 -1.19
N GLY A 189 -2.12 -2.67 0.13
CA GLY A 189 -1.15 -3.49 0.86
C GLY A 189 -1.28 -4.99 0.53
N ASP A 190 -2.52 -5.52 0.58
CA ASP A 190 -2.79 -6.93 0.24
C ASP A 190 -2.27 -7.28 -1.15
N GLN A 191 -2.54 -6.44 -2.14
CA GLN A 191 -2.15 -6.71 -3.52
C GLN A 191 -0.68 -6.41 -3.80
N LEU A 192 -0.07 -5.37 -3.20
CA LEU A 192 1.35 -5.10 -3.40
C LEU A 192 2.23 -6.21 -2.80
N TRP A 193 1.91 -6.70 -1.60
CA TRP A 193 2.63 -7.84 -1.02
C TRP A 193 2.48 -9.11 -1.85
N THR A 194 1.29 -9.37 -2.39
CA THR A 194 1.06 -10.52 -3.29
C THR A 194 1.85 -10.36 -4.60
N ALA A 195 1.90 -9.15 -5.18
CA ALA A 195 2.68 -8.87 -6.37
C ALA A 195 4.19 -9.00 -6.13
N ARG A 196 4.72 -8.55 -4.97
CA ARG A 196 6.11 -8.77 -4.58
C ARG A 196 6.44 -10.27 -4.46
N TRP A 197 5.56 -11.05 -3.83
CA TRP A 197 5.74 -12.51 -3.75
C TRP A 197 5.79 -13.16 -5.14
N LEU A 198 4.88 -12.79 -6.04
CA LEU A 198 4.90 -13.29 -7.42
C LEU A 198 6.20 -12.93 -8.14
N LEU A 199 6.72 -11.70 -7.94
CA LEU A 199 7.96 -11.27 -8.56
C LEU A 199 9.16 -12.08 -8.07
N GLU A 200 9.32 -12.24 -6.74
CA GLU A 200 10.39 -13.05 -6.17
C GLU A 200 10.28 -14.51 -6.62
N ARG A 201 9.08 -15.09 -6.60
CA ARG A 201 8.85 -16.48 -6.98
C ARG A 201 9.12 -16.75 -8.47
N ILE A 202 8.78 -15.79 -9.34
CA ILE A 202 9.08 -15.90 -10.78
C ILE A 202 10.59 -15.74 -11.03
N ALA A 203 11.23 -14.79 -10.34
CA ALA A 203 12.66 -14.56 -10.48
C ALA A 203 13.51 -15.81 -10.12
N GLU A 204 13.04 -16.66 -9.18
CA GLU A 204 13.68 -17.95 -8.87
C GLU A 204 13.84 -18.84 -10.11
N ASP A 205 12.86 -18.87 -11.01
CA ASP A 205 12.90 -19.71 -12.22
C ASP A 205 13.97 -19.23 -13.23
N PHE A 206 14.41 -17.98 -13.08
CA PHE A 206 15.48 -17.35 -13.90
C PHE A 206 16.85 -17.33 -13.19
N GLY A 207 16.94 -17.81 -11.94
CA GLY A 207 18.15 -17.73 -11.14
C GLY A 207 18.57 -16.29 -10.82
N VAL A 208 17.60 -15.43 -10.59
CA VAL A 208 17.75 -13.99 -10.33
C VAL A 208 17.11 -13.65 -8.99
N ASP A 209 17.80 -12.86 -8.18
CA ASP A 209 17.28 -12.29 -6.93
C ASP A 209 16.62 -10.94 -7.18
N VAL A 210 15.61 -10.62 -6.37
CA VAL A 210 14.92 -9.32 -6.36
C VAL A 210 15.35 -8.54 -5.12
N SER A 211 15.91 -7.34 -5.31
CA SER A 211 16.22 -6.43 -4.21
C SER A 211 15.22 -5.27 -4.20
N PHE A 212 14.61 -5.05 -3.03
CA PHE A 212 13.84 -3.85 -2.70
C PHE A 212 14.66 -2.86 -1.85
N ASP A 213 15.97 -2.98 -1.79
CA ASP A 213 16.82 -2.07 -1.03
C ASP A 213 16.67 -0.64 -1.56
N ALA A 214 16.55 0.32 -0.63
CA ALA A 214 16.41 1.74 -0.96
C ALA A 214 17.59 2.31 -1.77
N LYS A 215 18.79 1.75 -1.54
CA LYS A 215 20.02 2.13 -2.25
C LYS A 215 20.81 0.85 -2.60
N PRO A 216 20.37 0.09 -3.62
CA PRO A 216 20.94 -1.22 -3.94
C PRO A 216 22.43 -1.14 -4.31
N ILE A 217 22.85 -0.03 -4.91
CA ILE A 217 24.27 0.25 -5.21
C ILE A 217 24.65 1.59 -4.60
N LYS A 218 25.70 1.59 -3.79
CA LYS A 218 26.26 2.82 -3.17
C LYS A 218 26.93 3.72 -4.20
N GLY A 219 27.02 5.00 -3.89
CA GLY A 219 27.65 6.01 -4.75
C GLY A 219 26.63 6.72 -5.64
N ASP A 220 27.09 7.17 -6.81
CA ASP A 220 26.31 7.99 -7.74
C ASP A 220 25.39 7.13 -8.64
N TRP A 221 24.59 6.27 -8.00
CA TRP A 221 23.60 5.42 -8.65
C TRP A 221 22.20 5.72 -8.13
N ASN A 222 21.17 5.42 -8.94
CA ASN A 222 19.79 5.62 -8.56
C ASN A 222 19.42 4.78 -7.32
N GLY A 223 18.56 5.33 -6.46
CA GLY A 223 17.91 4.58 -5.41
C GLY A 223 16.62 3.92 -5.92
N ALA A 224 15.96 3.16 -5.08
CA ALA A 224 14.67 2.54 -5.38
C ALA A 224 13.59 3.02 -4.40
N GLY A 225 12.49 3.53 -4.94
CA GLY A 225 11.34 4.06 -4.21
C GLY A 225 10.10 3.19 -4.34
N ALA A 226 9.11 3.52 -3.54
CA ALA A 226 7.73 3.10 -3.70
C ALA A 226 6.86 4.36 -3.65
N HIS A 227 6.93 5.17 -4.72
CA HIS A 227 6.19 6.42 -4.79
C HIS A 227 4.70 6.16 -4.60
N THR A 228 4.10 6.85 -3.65
CA THR A 228 2.74 6.55 -3.23
C THR A 228 1.79 7.67 -3.66
N ASN A 229 0.98 7.36 -4.65
CA ASN A 229 -0.10 8.19 -5.12
C ASN A 229 -1.29 8.08 -4.16
N PHE A 230 -1.85 9.21 -3.75
CA PHE A 230 -2.93 9.27 -2.77
C PHE A 230 -4.01 10.26 -3.17
N SER A 231 -5.26 9.88 -2.98
CA SER A 231 -6.39 10.78 -3.12
C SER A 231 -7.51 10.47 -2.13
N THR A 232 -8.25 11.51 -1.75
CA THR A 232 -9.56 11.40 -1.09
C THR A 232 -10.68 11.67 -2.08
N LYS A 233 -11.92 11.34 -1.71
CA LYS A 233 -13.11 11.70 -2.50
C LYS A 233 -13.14 13.19 -2.84
N GLN A 234 -12.78 14.05 -1.88
CA GLN A 234 -12.77 15.51 -2.07
C GLN A 234 -11.70 15.93 -3.09
N MET A 235 -10.49 15.34 -3.05
CA MET A 235 -9.42 15.62 -4.01
C MET A 235 -9.83 15.25 -5.44
N ARG A 236 -10.59 14.15 -5.62
CA ARG A 236 -11.07 13.67 -6.92
C ARG A 236 -12.27 14.45 -7.46
N ALA A 237 -12.99 15.18 -6.60
CA ALA A 237 -14.16 15.96 -7.01
C ALA A 237 -13.78 17.23 -7.78
N ALA A 238 -14.73 17.83 -8.47
CA ALA A 238 -14.56 19.14 -9.07
C ALA A 238 -14.19 20.17 -7.98
N GLY A 239 -13.15 20.99 -8.22
CA GLY A 239 -12.64 21.92 -7.22
C GLY A 239 -11.81 21.28 -6.10
N GLY A 240 -11.33 20.06 -6.27
CA GLY A 240 -10.53 19.33 -5.28
C GLY A 240 -9.10 19.86 -5.04
N TRP A 241 -8.70 20.91 -5.76
CA TRP A 241 -7.35 21.48 -5.68
C TRP A 241 -6.94 21.88 -4.26
N ASP A 242 -7.81 22.60 -3.55
CA ASP A 242 -7.52 23.06 -2.19
C ASP A 242 -7.34 21.87 -1.23
N ALA A 243 -8.07 20.79 -1.43
CA ALA A 243 -7.89 19.56 -0.66
C ALA A 243 -6.55 18.87 -0.95
N ILE A 244 -6.06 18.94 -2.20
CA ILE A 244 -4.73 18.43 -2.58
C ILE A 244 -3.65 19.25 -1.89
N ILE A 245 -3.72 20.58 -1.94
CA ILE A 245 -2.76 21.48 -1.29
C ILE A 245 -2.76 21.24 0.24
N ALA A 246 -3.95 21.20 0.87
CA ALA A 246 -4.06 20.91 2.30
C ALA A 246 -3.47 19.53 2.67
N GLY A 247 -3.60 18.52 1.78
CA GLY A 247 -2.98 17.22 1.96
C GLY A 247 -1.45 17.30 1.92
N CYS A 248 -0.88 18.06 1.00
CA CYS A 248 0.57 18.31 0.94
C CYS A 248 1.07 19.01 2.21
N GLU A 249 0.36 20.06 2.67
CA GLU A 249 0.70 20.79 3.88
C GLU A 249 0.60 19.91 5.13
N ALA A 250 -0.41 19.05 5.21
CA ALA A 250 -0.57 18.09 6.31
C ALA A 250 0.64 17.11 6.39
N LEU A 251 1.11 16.59 5.26
CA LEU A 251 2.31 15.74 5.21
C LEU A 251 3.56 16.48 5.71
N GLY A 252 3.63 17.79 5.51
CA GLY A 252 4.70 18.64 6.03
C GLY A 252 4.69 18.84 7.55
N THR A 253 3.60 18.53 8.26
CA THR A 253 3.52 18.65 9.72
C THR A 253 4.08 17.45 10.49
N ARG A 254 4.23 16.29 9.83
CA ARG A 254 4.67 15.02 10.43
C ARG A 254 5.88 14.40 9.71
N VAL A 255 6.79 15.24 9.20
CA VAL A 255 7.90 14.82 8.33
C VAL A 255 8.74 13.70 8.94
N LEU A 256 9.22 13.88 10.18
CA LEU A 256 10.12 12.91 10.82
C LEU A 256 9.44 11.56 11.02
N GLU A 257 8.18 11.55 11.45
CA GLU A 257 7.43 10.31 11.64
C GLU A 257 7.26 9.53 10.33
N HIS A 258 7.00 10.22 9.21
CA HIS A 258 6.96 9.58 7.91
C HIS A 258 8.33 9.03 7.50
N ILE A 259 9.40 9.82 7.66
CA ILE A 259 10.77 9.40 7.33
C ILE A 259 11.19 8.15 8.14
N GLU A 260 10.87 8.07 9.42
CA GLU A 260 11.20 6.94 10.29
C GLU A 260 10.44 5.65 9.94
N ASN A 261 9.30 5.76 9.24
CA ASN A 261 8.43 4.63 8.92
C ASN A 261 8.34 4.31 7.42
N TYR A 262 9.09 5.01 6.57
CA TYR A 262 9.03 4.87 5.12
C TYR A 262 10.09 3.92 4.53
N GLY A 263 10.59 3.01 5.34
CA GLY A 263 11.53 1.95 4.97
C GLY A 263 12.97 2.24 5.39
N ASP A 264 13.77 1.19 5.47
CA ASP A 264 15.18 1.27 5.85
C ASP A 264 16.04 1.91 4.73
N GLY A 265 17.14 2.56 5.11
CA GLY A 265 18.07 3.20 4.15
C GLY A 265 17.56 4.52 3.55
N ILE A 266 16.51 5.11 4.12
CA ILE A 266 15.87 6.32 3.55
C ILE A 266 16.86 7.51 3.42
N LYS A 267 17.83 7.63 4.32
CA LYS A 267 18.85 8.71 4.27
C LYS A 267 19.86 8.50 3.15
N ASP A 268 20.10 7.25 2.77
CA ASP A 268 21.00 6.91 1.67
C ASP A 268 20.36 7.16 0.30
N ARG A 269 19.02 7.10 0.23
CA ARG A 269 18.25 7.36 -0.99
C ARG A 269 17.87 8.84 -1.13
N LEU A 270 17.29 9.45 -0.08
CA LEU A 270 16.79 10.83 -0.15
C LEU A 270 17.89 11.85 0.13
N THR A 271 18.79 12.05 -0.83
CA THR A 271 19.99 12.88 -0.71
C THR A 271 19.84 14.29 -1.29
N GLY A 272 18.81 14.53 -2.10
CA GLY A 272 18.66 15.74 -2.92
C GLY A 272 19.25 15.60 -4.32
N ALA A 273 19.80 14.43 -4.66
CA ALA A 273 20.19 14.04 -6.00
C ALA A 273 19.26 12.94 -6.55
N HIS A 274 19.43 12.56 -7.82
CA HIS A 274 18.65 11.46 -8.45
C HIS A 274 17.13 11.63 -8.28
N GLU A 275 16.63 12.83 -8.59
CA GLU A 275 15.19 13.16 -8.51
C GLU A 275 14.57 12.96 -7.12
N THR A 276 15.34 13.20 -6.04
CA THR A 276 14.85 13.16 -4.66
C THR A 276 15.00 14.50 -3.94
N ALA A 277 14.09 14.83 -3.03
CA ALA A 277 14.34 15.84 -2.00
C ALA A 277 15.24 15.25 -0.89
N PRO A 278 16.09 16.06 -0.23
CA PRO A 278 16.81 15.58 0.95
C PRO A 278 15.82 15.16 2.05
N TRP A 279 16.09 14.04 2.74
CA TRP A 279 15.23 13.52 3.81
C TRP A 279 14.95 14.54 4.94
N SER A 280 15.88 15.48 5.15
CA SER A 280 15.81 16.49 6.20
C SER A 280 14.99 17.72 5.83
N LYS A 281 14.53 17.83 4.57
CA LYS A 281 13.80 19.00 4.07
C LYS A 281 12.52 18.56 3.38
N PHE A 282 11.37 19.01 3.87
CA PHE A 282 10.10 18.80 3.20
C PHE A 282 9.81 19.89 2.18
N SER A 283 9.32 19.48 1.02
CA SER A 283 8.84 20.38 -0.03
C SER A 283 7.73 19.70 -0.84
N TYR A 284 6.90 20.50 -1.50
CA TYR A 284 5.98 19.98 -2.52
C TYR A 284 5.93 20.95 -3.71
N GLY A 285 5.62 20.41 -4.89
CA GLY A 285 5.59 21.23 -6.11
C GLY A 285 4.82 20.57 -7.25
N VAL A 286 4.39 21.40 -8.20
CA VAL A 286 3.74 20.94 -9.44
C VAL A 286 4.80 20.50 -10.44
N SER A 287 4.68 19.25 -10.93
CA SER A 287 5.63 18.62 -11.89
C SER A 287 7.08 18.59 -11.41
N ASP A 288 7.32 18.76 -10.11
CA ASP A 288 8.65 18.82 -9.50
C ASP A 288 9.05 17.46 -8.92
N ARG A 289 9.93 16.73 -9.63
CA ARG A 289 10.49 15.46 -9.17
C ARG A 289 11.56 15.60 -8.10
N GLY A 290 12.11 16.79 -7.89
CA GLY A 290 13.04 17.12 -6.81
C GLY A 290 12.35 17.45 -5.47
N SER A 291 11.02 17.39 -5.39
CA SER A 291 10.25 17.64 -4.17
C SER A 291 9.91 16.34 -3.42
N SER A 292 9.61 16.47 -2.12
CA SER A 292 9.14 15.36 -1.28
C SER A 292 7.75 14.84 -1.73
N VAL A 293 6.89 15.79 -2.13
CA VAL A 293 5.54 15.48 -2.66
C VAL A 293 5.36 16.20 -3.99
N ARG A 294 5.02 15.44 -5.03
CA ARG A 294 4.73 15.97 -6.35
C ARG A 294 3.23 16.04 -6.59
N ILE A 295 2.77 17.14 -7.19
CA ILE A 295 1.44 17.23 -7.77
C ILE A 295 1.61 17.08 -9.28
N PRO A 296 1.10 16.03 -9.92
CA PRO A 296 1.24 15.85 -11.36
C PRO A 296 0.68 17.03 -12.17
N GLY A 297 1.33 17.35 -13.29
CA GLY A 297 0.94 18.48 -14.13
C GLY A 297 -0.51 18.39 -14.65
N GLY A 298 -1.00 17.18 -14.95
CA GLY A 298 -2.40 16.94 -15.30
C GLY A 298 -3.37 17.30 -14.17
N VAL A 299 -3.03 16.91 -12.94
CA VAL A 299 -3.82 17.24 -11.74
C VAL A 299 -3.87 18.76 -11.52
N ALA A 300 -2.75 19.46 -11.70
CA ALA A 300 -2.68 20.91 -11.56
C ALA A 300 -3.53 21.63 -12.62
N ARG A 301 -3.55 21.12 -13.86
CA ARG A 301 -4.39 21.63 -14.95
C ARG A 301 -5.88 21.40 -14.67
N ASP A 302 -6.24 20.20 -14.26
CA ASP A 302 -7.63 19.76 -14.09
C ASP A 302 -8.21 20.17 -12.72
N LYS A 303 -7.37 20.73 -11.82
CA LYS A 303 -7.69 21.18 -10.46
C LYS A 303 -8.40 20.12 -9.61
N ARG A 304 -8.08 18.86 -9.86
CA ARG A 304 -8.55 17.69 -9.12
C ARG A 304 -7.67 16.47 -9.41
N GLY A 305 -7.69 15.46 -8.53
CA GLY A 305 -6.95 14.22 -8.72
C GLY A 305 -6.29 13.73 -7.45
N TYR A 306 -4.97 13.68 -7.43
CA TYR A 306 -4.16 13.07 -6.38
C TYR A 306 -2.85 13.83 -6.15
N LEU A 307 -2.16 13.50 -5.05
CA LEU A 307 -0.78 13.87 -4.78
C LEU A 307 0.09 12.60 -4.80
N GLU A 308 1.38 12.74 -5.06
CA GLU A 308 2.37 11.67 -5.06
C GLU A 308 3.40 11.95 -3.96
N ASP A 309 3.41 11.11 -2.91
CA ASP A 309 4.50 11.11 -1.92
C ASP A 309 5.68 10.30 -2.45
N ARG A 310 6.80 10.97 -2.72
CA ARG A 310 8.01 10.38 -3.32
C ARG A 310 9.02 9.88 -2.30
N ARG A 311 8.70 10.03 -0.99
CA ARG A 311 9.60 9.67 0.10
C ARG A 311 9.66 8.18 0.42
N PRO A 312 8.59 7.35 0.28
CA PRO A 312 8.65 5.95 0.63
C PRO A 312 9.70 5.20 -0.20
N ASN A 313 10.51 4.36 0.48
CA ASN A 313 11.50 3.49 -0.14
C ASN A 313 10.86 2.23 -0.74
N ALA A 314 11.57 1.58 -1.64
CA ALA A 314 11.12 0.33 -2.25
C ALA A 314 10.82 -0.77 -1.23
N ASN A 315 11.57 -0.83 -0.11
CA ASN A 315 11.37 -1.80 0.98
C ASN A 315 10.29 -1.42 2.00
N VAL A 316 9.54 -0.34 1.77
CA VAL A 316 8.49 0.08 2.72
C VAL A 316 7.40 -0.99 2.85
N ASP A 317 6.84 -1.11 4.06
CA ASP A 317 5.60 -1.83 4.27
C ASP A 317 4.40 -0.99 3.77
N PRO A 318 3.67 -1.44 2.73
CA PRO A 318 2.56 -0.69 2.15
C PRO A 318 1.40 -0.45 3.13
N TYR A 319 1.19 -1.32 4.13
CA TYR A 319 0.19 -1.06 5.17
C TYR A 319 0.59 0.12 6.05
N VAL A 320 1.88 0.25 6.35
CA VAL A 320 2.40 1.35 7.17
C VAL A 320 2.29 2.67 6.42
N VAL A 321 2.73 2.73 5.16
CA VAL A 321 2.65 3.97 4.38
C VAL A 321 1.20 4.40 4.16
N ALA A 322 0.31 3.47 3.80
CA ALA A 322 -1.10 3.77 3.59
C ALA A 322 -1.78 4.27 4.87
N ARG A 323 -1.52 3.60 6.01
CA ARG A 323 -2.02 4.01 7.32
C ARG A 323 -1.57 5.43 7.67
N LEU A 324 -0.27 5.70 7.63
CA LEU A 324 0.29 7.01 8.02
C LEU A 324 -0.22 8.16 7.13
N MET A 325 -0.35 7.94 5.83
CA MET A 325 -0.89 8.96 4.93
C MET A 325 -2.36 9.27 5.25
N VAL A 326 -3.19 8.25 5.51
CA VAL A 326 -4.59 8.45 5.90
C VAL A 326 -4.69 9.17 7.25
N GLU A 327 -3.94 8.73 8.27
CA GLU A 327 -3.92 9.39 9.60
C GLU A 327 -3.52 10.86 9.49
N THR A 328 -2.50 11.16 8.68
CA THR A 328 -1.98 12.52 8.52
C THR A 328 -2.97 13.40 7.75
N ILE A 329 -3.37 12.98 6.56
CA ILE A 329 -4.16 13.84 5.66
C ILE A 329 -5.63 13.89 6.09
N CYS A 330 -6.24 12.71 6.33
CA CYS A 330 -7.64 12.65 6.70
C CYS A 330 -7.85 13.11 8.16
N GLY A 331 -6.89 12.89 9.05
CA GLY A 331 -6.90 13.39 10.42
C GLY A 331 -6.88 14.90 10.48
N ALA A 332 -5.99 15.56 9.72
CA ALA A 332 -5.96 17.02 9.59
C ALA A 332 -7.27 17.57 9.03
N ALA A 333 -7.80 16.96 7.96
CA ALA A 333 -9.06 17.36 7.35
C ALA A 333 -10.28 17.16 8.27
N ALA A 334 -10.28 16.15 9.15
CA ALA A 334 -11.33 15.91 10.13
C ALA A 334 -11.31 16.95 11.26
N SER A 335 -10.13 17.39 11.70
CA SER A 335 -9.97 18.38 12.76
C SER A 335 -10.39 19.80 12.34
N THR A 336 -10.36 20.10 11.05
CA THR A 336 -10.78 21.41 10.50
C THR A 336 -12.28 21.52 10.23
N LYS A 337 -13.02 20.39 10.21
CA LYS A 337 -14.48 20.42 10.07
C LYS A 337 -15.11 20.97 11.36
N PRO A 338 -15.97 22.02 11.30
CA PRO A 338 -16.75 22.45 12.47
C PRO A 338 -17.54 21.26 13.01
N ALA A 339 -17.51 21.06 14.33
CA ALA A 339 -18.33 20.03 14.98
C ALA A 339 -19.78 20.19 14.50
N ALA A 340 -20.37 19.15 13.95
CA ALA A 340 -21.78 19.17 13.55
C ALA A 340 -22.61 19.61 14.79
N LYS A 341 -23.34 20.71 14.67
CA LYS A 341 -24.24 21.15 15.75
C LYS A 341 -25.13 19.96 16.15
N PRO A 342 -25.22 19.61 17.42
CA PRO A 342 -26.11 18.55 17.85
C PRO A 342 -27.50 18.84 17.31
N THR A 343 -28.05 17.95 16.50
CA THR A 343 -29.47 18.04 16.10
C THR A 343 -30.28 17.98 17.37
N ALA A 344 -30.89 19.15 17.75
CA ALA A 344 -31.81 19.22 18.87
C ALA A 344 -32.86 18.12 18.67
N LYS A 345 -32.91 17.16 19.58
CA LYS A 345 -33.98 16.17 19.63
C LYS A 345 -35.28 16.92 19.79
N ARG A 346 -36.10 16.95 18.76
CA ARG A 346 -37.44 17.49 18.78
C ARG A 346 -38.21 16.80 19.88
N ALA A 347 -38.60 17.55 20.94
CA ALA A 347 -39.42 17.03 22.02
C ALA A 347 -40.72 16.46 21.44
N PRO A 348 -41.25 15.35 21.98
CA PRO A 348 -42.51 14.80 21.51
C PRO A 348 -43.64 15.78 21.77
N ALA A 349 -44.41 16.07 20.71
CA ALA A 349 -45.59 16.90 20.78
C ALA A 349 -46.60 16.30 21.78
N THR A 350 -46.89 16.98 22.88
CA THR A 350 -47.97 16.65 23.81
C THR A 350 -49.30 16.80 23.09
N LYS A 351 -50.02 15.67 22.94
CA LYS A 351 -51.41 15.69 22.44
C LYS A 351 -52.30 16.43 23.41
N ALA A 352 -52.83 17.57 22.99
CA ALA A 352 -53.85 18.31 23.70
C ALA A 352 -55.15 17.46 23.74
N VAL A 353 -55.61 17.10 24.92
CA VAL A 353 -56.90 16.40 25.14
C VAL A 353 -58.00 17.46 25.04
N ALA A 354 -58.79 17.39 23.98
CA ALA A 354 -60.01 18.21 23.83
C ALA A 354 -61.08 17.77 24.84
N LYS A 355 -61.38 18.61 25.84
CA LYS A 355 -62.54 18.43 26.72
C LYS A 355 -63.83 18.67 25.92
N LYS A 356 -64.69 17.65 25.81
CA LYS A 356 -66.07 17.76 25.34
C LYS A 356 -66.89 18.59 26.32
N ALA A 357 -67.39 19.71 25.87
CA ALA A 357 -68.42 20.48 26.61
C ALA A 357 -69.79 19.82 26.39
N THR A 358 -70.43 19.42 27.49
CA THR A 358 -71.82 18.97 27.50
C THR A 358 -72.75 20.16 27.50
N ALA A 359 -73.58 20.30 26.47
CA ALA A 359 -74.64 21.31 26.41
C ALA A 359 -75.82 20.90 27.30
N ARG A 360 -76.17 21.70 28.32
CA ARG A 360 -77.40 21.60 29.10
C ARG A 360 -78.55 22.22 28.29
N LYS A 361 -79.61 21.41 28.05
CA LYS A 361 -80.93 21.86 27.56
C LYS A 361 -81.64 22.67 28.65
N ALA A 362 -82.13 23.89 28.37
CA ALA A 362 -83.01 24.61 29.14
C ALA A 362 -84.52 24.27 28.87
N PRO A 363 -85.43 24.31 29.84
CA PRO A 363 -86.81 23.86 29.69
C PRO A 363 -87.68 24.91 29.01
N ALA A 364 -88.70 24.41 28.25
CA ALA A 364 -89.75 25.18 27.61
C ALA A 364 -90.76 25.79 28.69
N ARG A 365 -91.15 27.01 28.47
CA ARG A 365 -92.39 27.59 29.05
C ARG A 365 -93.39 27.90 27.93
N ARG A 366 -94.56 27.41 28.09
CA ARG A 366 -95.86 27.76 27.47
C ARG A 366 -95.81 28.79 26.34
#